data_4b3613eabbae97310faa4d128588c429
#
_entry.id   4b3613eabbae97310faa4d128588c429
#
_cell.length_a   1.000
_cell.length_b   1.000
_cell.length_c   1.000
_cell.angle_alpha   90.00
_cell.angle_beta   90.00
_cell.angle_gamma   90.00
#
_symmetry.space_group_name_H-M   'P 1'
#
loop_
_entity.id
_entity.type
_entity.pdbx_description
1 polymer ?
#
loop_
_entity_poly.entity_id
_entity_poly.type
_entity_poly.pdbx_seq_one_letter_code
_entity_poly.pdbx_strand_id
1 'polypeptide(L)'
;MDEILNDFSVRALDKAIEANLIKYYQNLGRSHSVELYDNSDMTRFFTGIPHPFMNGVFCKHLMPHDAIEEALKPLKSRKVPFMCWIGSAAQAQPADWGKQLEACGLVYDEHYFCMAADLLALNEEFVFPAGLTIEPVSDEVKLKHWIKAALIGFGLPGNSDNICFDLFAGLGFDIPLRNYLGLMDGKPVATSQLFLAAGVAGIYWVTTIPQARRQGIGMALTLAPLREAHAMGYRISVLHPSDMGRGVYRRLGFEDYGNLSHGLWISESR
;
A
#
# COMPACT_ATOMS: atom_id res chain seq x y z
N MET A 1 18.15 -0.85 -9.53
CA MET A 1 17.53 -1.09 -8.19
C MET A 1 18.26 -0.18 -7.21
N ASP A 2 17.56 0.32 -6.20
CA ASP A 2 18.18 1.10 -5.13
C ASP A 2 19.18 0.24 -4.33
N GLU A 3 20.15 0.88 -3.67
CA GLU A 3 21.04 0.20 -2.73
C GLU A 3 20.20 -0.38 -1.56
N ILE A 4 20.48 -1.63 -1.18
CA ILE A 4 19.73 -2.31 -0.11
C ILE A 4 20.05 -1.67 1.22
N LEU A 5 19.00 -1.30 1.97
CA LEU A 5 19.13 -0.71 3.30
C LEU A 5 19.42 -1.78 4.35
N ASN A 6 20.46 -1.53 5.17
CA ASN A 6 20.81 -2.39 6.31
C ASN A 6 20.84 -1.62 7.65
N ASP A 7 20.46 -0.34 7.64
CA ASP A 7 20.40 0.51 8.84
C ASP A 7 19.01 0.45 9.47
N PHE A 8 18.95 -0.08 10.70
CA PHE A 8 17.72 -0.20 11.51
C PHE A 8 17.50 0.99 12.45
N SER A 9 18.27 2.09 12.31
CA SER A 9 17.96 3.29 13.08
C SER A 9 16.56 3.81 12.74
N VAL A 10 15.84 4.33 13.73
CA VAL A 10 14.49 4.89 13.56
C VAL A 10 14.47 5.88 12.38
N ARG A 11 15.48 6.76 12.31
CA ARG A 11 15.58 7.75 11.24
C ARG A 11 15.71 7.13 9.84
N ALA A 12 16.47 6.04 9.71
CA ALA A 12 16.64 5.36 8.42
C ALA A 12 15.35 4.63 8.02
N LEU A 13 14.69 3.97 8.97
CA LEU A 13 13.43 3.27 8.77
C LEU A 13 12.29 4.23 8.40
N ASP A 14 12.12 5.34 9.13
CA ASP A 14 11.09 6.35 8.82
C ASP A 14 11.24 6.87 7.39
N LYS A 15 12.47 7.19 6.98
CA LYS A 15 12.75 7.63 5.60
C LYS A 15 12.46 6.54 4.57
N ALA A 16 12.84 5.30 4.84
CA ALA A 16 12.65 4.20 3.91
C ALA A 16 11.17 3.83 3.74
N ILE A 17 10.40 3.84 4.83
CA ILE A 17 8.95 3.60 4.84
C ILE A 17 8.26 4.64 3.95
N GLU A 18 8.51 5.92 4.22
CA GLU A 18 7.94 7.02 3.43
C GLU A 18 8.37 6.96 1.95
N ALA A 19 9.67 6.77 1.71
CA ALA A 19 10.20 6.71 0.34
C ALA A 19 9.65 5.51 -0.43
N ASN A 20 9.46 4.34 0.21
CA ASN A 20 8.86 3.18 -0.42
C ASN A 20 7.40 3.46 -0.81
N LEU A 21 6.61 4.10 0.07
CA LEU A 21 5.22 4.47 -0.22
C LEU A 21 5.12 5.47 -1.39
N ILE A 22 5.95 6.53 -1.39
CA ILE A 22 5.98 7.50 -2.49
C ILE A 22 6.33 6.81 -3.81
N LYS A 23 7.40 6.01 -3.82
CA LYS A 23 7.83 5.25 -5.01
C LYS A 23 6.80 4.24 -5.47
N TYR A 24 6.01 3.66 -4.54
CA TYR A 24 4.89 2.80 -4.89
C TYR A 24 3.86 3.55 -5.73
N TYR A 25 3.42 4.73 -5.30
CA TYR A 25 2.48 5.54 -6.07
C TYR A 25 3.06 6.07 -7.38
N GLN A 26 4.34 6.45 -7.39
CA GLN A 26 5.04 6.82 -8.63
C GLN A 26 5.10 5.64 -9.62
N ASN A 27 5.32 4.41 -9.13
CA ASN A 27 5.32 3.21 -9.97
C ASN A 27 3.97 2.91 -10.61
N LEU A 28 2.84 3.26 -9.96
CA LEU A 28 1.51 3.11 -10.55
C LEU A 28 1.39 3.92 -11.85
N GLY A 29 2.08 5.07 -11.95
CA GLY A 29 2.11 5.91 -13.15
C GLY A 29 2.78 5.27 -14.39
N ARG A 30 3.36 4.07 -14.27
CA ARG A 30 3.82 3.28 -15.43
C ARG A 30 2.65 2.68 -16.21
N SER A 31 1.49 2.51 -15.57
CA SER A 31 0.27 2.11 -16.26
C SER A 31 -0.37 3.31 -16.96
N HIS A 32 -0.77 3.13 -18.21
CA HIS A 32 -1.44 4.15 -19.00
C HIS A 32 -2.82 4.55 -18.44
N SER A 33 -3.39 3.74 -17.55
CA SER A 33 -4.68 4.03 -16.90
C SER A 33 -4.55 4.98 -15.72
N VAL A 34 -3.32 5.37 -15.31
CA VAL A 34 -3.06 6.21 -14.15
C VAL A 34 -2.63 7.61 -14.57
N GLU A 35 -3.32 8.61 -14.03
CA GLU A 35 -2.86 9.99 -14.10
C GLU A 35 -1.87 10.23 -12.95
N LEU A 36 -0.62 10.52 -13.28
CA LEU A 36 0.43 10.84 -12.31
C LEU A 36 0.96 12.25 -12.54
N TYR A 37 1.04 13.03 -11.46
CA TYR A 37 1.76 14.30 -11.41
C TYR A 37 2.76 14.24 -10.27
N ASP A 38 4.05 14.43 -10.57
CA ASP A 38 5.13 14.34 -9.61
C ASP A 38 6.11 15.49 -9.77
N ASN A 39 6.43 16.17 -8.65
CA ASN A 39 7.42 17.24 -8.60
C ASN A 39 8.15 17.23 -7.23
N SER A 40 8.93 18.28 -6.92
CA SER A 40 9.65 18.42 -5.64
C SER A 40 8.73 18.43 -4.42
N ASP A 41 7.52 18.97 -4.56
CA ASP A 41 6.63 19.29 -3.44
C ASP A 41 5.61 18.20 -3.18
N MET A 42 5.14 17.52 -4.23
CA MET A 42 4.08 16.51 -4.12
C MET A 42 4.16 15.42 -5.18
N THR A 43 3.56 14.28 -4.85
CA THR A 43 3.14 13.24 -5.80
C THR A 43 1.62 13.16 -5.77
N ARG A 44 0.93 13.45 -6.88
CA ARG A 44 -0.52 13.29 -7.03
C ARG A 44 -0.79 12.19 -8.04
N PHE A 45 -1.68 11.27 -7.70
CA PHE A 45 -2.05 10.15 -8.55
C PHE A 45 -3.56 9.90 -8.53
N PHE A 46 -4.06 9.44 -9.65
CA PHE A 46 -5.46 9.08 -9.82
C PHE A 46 -5.55 7.79 -10.63
N THR A 47 -6.07 6.74 -10.03
CA THR A 47 -6.28 5.44 -10.69
C THR A 47 -7.72 5.23 -11.13
N GLY A 48 -8.65 6.00 -10.57
CA GLY A 48 -10.09 5.82 -10.77
C GLY A 48 -10.72 4.67 -9.98
N ILE A 49 -9.92 3.83 -9.31
CA ILE A 49 -10.44 2.81 -8.40
C ILE A 49 -11.11 3.51 -7.22
N PRO A 50 -12.38 3.20 -6.87
CA PRO A 50 -13.13 3.91 -5.85
C PRO A 50 -12.71 3.48 -4.42
N HIS A 51 -11.44 3.64 -4.11
CA HIS A 51 -10.84 3.36 -2.82
C HIS A 51 -9.88 4.48 -2.43
N PRO A 52 -9.92 4.99 -1.19
CA PRO A 52 -9.12 6.16 -0.81
C PRO A 52 -7.62 5.97 -1.00
N PHE A 53 -7.06 4.78 -0.74
CA PHE A 53 -5.64 4.49 -0.94
C PHE A 53 -5.21 4.44 -2.41
N MET A 54 -6.14 4.46 -3.35
CA MET A 54 -5.85 4.34 -4.78
C MET A 54 -5.92 5.67 -5.53
N ASN A 55 -6.21 6.76 -4.83
CA ASN A 55 -6.20 8.11 -5.37
C ASN A 55 -5.69 9.06 -4.30
N GLY A 56 -4.86 10.02 -4.65
CA GLY A 56 -4.41 10.95 -3.61
C GLY A 56 -3.29 11.90 -3.98
N VAL A 57 -2.87 12.61 -2.94
CA VAL A 57 -1.72 13.51 -2.95
C VAL A 57 -0.81 13.14 -1.78
N PHE A 58 0.47 13.00 -2.04
CA PHE A 58 1.49 12.92 -1.02
C PHE A 58 2.26 14.24 -0.98
N CYS A 59 2.10 15.02 0.08
CA CYS A 59 2.80 16.29 0.31
C CYS A 59 4.19 15.97 0.88
N LYS A 60 5.25 16.19 0.10
CA LYS A 60 6.65 15.91 0.47
C LYS A 60 7.23 16.97 1.40
N HIS A 61 6.75 18.20 1.27
CA HIS A 61 7.18 19.37 2.04
C HIS A 61 5.97 20.17 2.54
N LEU A 62 6.22 21.13 3.43
CA LEU A 62 5.21 22.09 3.86
C LEU A 62 4.73 22.90 2.64
N MET A 63 3.45 22.83 2.37
CA MET A 63 2.79 23.59 1.31
C MET A 63 1.86 24.65 1.90
N PRO A 64 1.75 25.84 1.29
CA PRO A 64 0.70 26.80 1.63
C PRO A 64 -0.69 26.23 1.42
N HIS A 65 -1.67 26.68 2.21
CA HIS A 65 -3.06 26.22 2.12
C HIS A 65 -3.61 26.25 0.68
N ASP A 66 -3.44 27.36 -0.02
CA ASP A 66 -3.93 27.51 -1.40
C ASP A 66 -3.31 26.50 -2.36
N ALA A 67 -2.03 26.13 -2.15
CA ALA A 67 -1.35 25.13 -2.97
C ALA A 67 -1.87 23.71 -2.68
N ILE A 68 -2.24 23.41 -1.43
CA ILE A 68 -2.89 22.14 -1.07
C ILE A 68 -4.28 22.10 -1.72
N GLU A 69 -5.07 23.14 -1.60
CA GLU A 69 -6.41 23.21 -2.20
C GLU A 69 -6.36 23.00 -3.72
N GLU A 70 -5.42 23.65 -4.42
CA GLU A 70 -5.23 23.48 -5.85
C GLU A 70 -4.76 22.05 -6.20
N ALA A 71 -3.91 21.44 -5.38
CA ALA A 71 -3.49 20.06 -5.56
C ALA A 71 -4.64 19.05 -5.45
N LEU A 72 -5.62 19.32 -4.57
CA LEU A 72 -6.77 18.44 -4.30
C LEU A 72 -7.92 18.64 -5.31
N LYS A 73 -8.03 19.81 -5.94
CA LYS A 73 -9.12 20.19 -6.84
C LYS A 73 -9.38 19.18 -7.97
N PRO A 74 -8.35 18.66 -8.70
CA PRO A 74 -8.57 17.64 -9.73
C PRO A 74 -9.16 16.34 -9.18
N LEU A 75 -8.79 15.93 -7.96
CA LEU A 75 -9.32 14.72 -7.33
C LEU A 75 -10.76 14.91 -6.86
N LYS A 76 -11.08 16.05 -6.23
CA LYS A 76 -12.45 16.40 -5.81
C LYS A 76 -13.42 16.42 -6.99
N SER A 77 -12.98 16.92 -8.15
CA SER A 77 -13.81 16.98 -9.37
C SER A 77 -14.20 15.59 -9.90
N ARG A 78 -13.40 14.56 -9.61
CA ARG A 78 -13.64 13.15 -10.01
C ARG A 78 -14.66 12.44 -9.13
N LYS A 79 -15.01 13.01 -7.96
CA LYS A 79 -15.98 12.46 -7.01
C LYS A 79 -15.69 11.03 -6.57
N VAL A 80 -14.41 10.64 -6.50
CA VAL A 80 -13.94 9.37 -5.93
C VAL A 80 -13.24 9.63 -4.60
N PRO A 81 -13.28 8.70 -3.65
CA PRO A 81 -12.56 8.85 -2.39
C PRO A 81 -11.05 8.91 -2.64
N PHE A 82 -10.36 9.77 -1.88
CA PHE A 82 -8.91 9.92 -1.96
C PHE A 82 -8.30 10.27 -0.61
N MET A 83 -6.98 10.14 -0.52
CA MET A 83 -6.19 10.55 0.64
C MET A 83 -5.21 11.65 0.29
N CYS A 84 -4.91 12.48 1.30
CA CYS A 84 -3.81 13.43 1.28
C CYS A 84 -2.86 13.07 2.42
N TRP A 85 -1.68 12.53 2.11
CA TRP A 85 -0.65 12.20 3.09
C TRP A 85 0.30 13.38 3.30
N ILE A 86 0.76 13.51 4.53
CA ILE A 86 1.74 14.51 4.95
C ILE A 86 3.05 13.79 5.25
N GLY A 87 4.08 14.08 4.48
CA GLY A 87 5.40 13.49 4.65
C GLY A 87 6.09 13.94 5.95
N SER A 88 7.03 13.15 6.45
CA SER A 88 7.74 13.38 7.70
C SER A 88 8.48 14.74 7.74
N ALA A 89 9.03 15.16 6.60
CA ALA A 89 9.68 16.45 6.47
C ALA A 89 8.70 17.63 6.64
N ALA A 90 7.45 17.46 6.21
CA ALA A 90 6.39 18.44 6.38
C ALA A 90 5.85 18.42 7.82
N GLN A 91 5.70 17.24 8.43
CA GLN A 91 5.24 17.08 9.82
C GLN A 91 6.18 17.71 10.84
N ALA A 92 7.49 17.74 10.58
CA ALA A 92 8.49 18.34 11.47
C ALA A 92 8.37 19.88 11.59
N GLN A 93 7.49 20.52 10.82
CA GLN A 93 7.27 21.96 10.85
C GLN A 93 6.01 22.30 11.67
N PRO A 94 5.98 23.44 12.38
CA PRO A 94 4.87 23.82 13.25
C PRO A 94 3.67 24.32 12.44
N ALA A 95 3.16 23.52 11.55
CA ALA A 95 1.93 23.79 10.82
C ALA A 95 0.80 22.98 11.44
N ASP A 96 -0.36 23.61 11.57
CA ASP A 96 -1.57 22.91 11.99
C ASP A 96 -2.17 22.18 10.78
N TRP A 97 -1.57 21.05 10.43
CA TRP A 97 -2.00 20.23 9.30
C TRP A 97 -3.45 19.78 9.43
N GLY A 98 -3.87 19.43 10.65
CA GLY A 98 -5.25 19.08 10.93
C GLY A 98 -6.22 20.15 10.44
N LYS A 99 -6.04 21.39 10.91
CA LYS A 99 -6.89 22.53 10.49
C LYS A 99 -6.79 22.83 8.99
N GLN A 100 -5.60 22.71 8.38
CA GLN A 100 -5.45 22.96 6.95
C GLN A 100 -6.21 21.92 6.11
N LEU A 101 -6.09 20.65 6.44
CA LEU A 101 -6.78 19.59 5.73
C LEU A 101 -8.30 19.62 5.97
N GLU A 102 -8.73 19.93 7.21
CA GLU A 102 -10.15 20.12 7.53
C GLU A 102 -10.74 21.32 6.79
N ALA A 103 -10.00 22.44 6.68
CA ALA A 103 -10.42 23.58 5.88
C ALA A 103 -10.56 23.23 4.38
N CYS A 104 -9.78 22.25 3.89
CA CYS A 104 -9.95 21.68 2.56
C CYS A 104 -11.05 20.61 2.50
N GLY A 105 -11.84 20.38 3.56
CA GLY A 105 -12.94 19.43 3.59
C GLY A 105 -12.50 17.96 3.69
N LEU A 106 -11.32 17.68 4.25
CA LEU A 106 -10.87 16.33 4.54
C LEU A 106 -11.08 16.02 6.03
N VAL A 107 -11.27 14.74 6.35
CA VAL A 107 -11.24 14.25 7.73
C VAL A 107 -9.78 13.93 8.06
N TYR A 108 -9.22 14.67 9.00
CA TYR A 108 -7.82 14.49 9.42
C TYR A 108 -7.66 13.32 10.38
N ASP A 109 -6.58 12.54 10.21
CA ASP A 109 -6.15 11.50 11.13
C ASP A 109 -4.61 11.45 11.13
N GLU A 110 -4.02 11.37 12.32
CA GLU A 110 -2.57 11.26 12.54
C GLU A 110 -2.07 9.82 12.65
N HIS A 111 -2.96 8.83 12.51
CA HIS A 111 -2.69 7.43 12.80
C HIS A 111 -2.64 6.55 11.54
N TYR A 112 -1.86 6.93 10.54
CA TYR A 112 -1.52 6.01 9.46
C TYR A 112 -0.29 5.20 9.88
N PHE A 113 -0.53 4.07 10.53
CA PHE A 113 0.53 3.25 11.12
C PHE A 113 1.55 2.77 10.11
N CYS A 114 2.81 2.80 10.53
CA CYS A 114 3.94 2.30 9.77
C CYS A 114 4.60 1.16 10.55
N MET A 115 4.92 0.07 9.87
CA MET A 115 5.62 -1.06 10.49
C MET A 115 6.81 -1.49 9.64
N ALA A 116 7.85 -1.99 10.31
CA ALA A 116 9.01 -2.59 9.66
C ALA A 116 9.40 -3.90 10.35
N ALA A 117 10.10 -4.77 9.64
CA ALA A 117 10.64 -6.02 10.15
C ALA A 117 12.04 -6.29 9.60
N ASP A 118 12.87 -6.92 10.44
CA ASP A 118 14.11 -7.57 10.01
C ASP A 118 13.79 -8.93 9.40
N LEU A 119 14.08 -9.13 8.12
CA LEU A 119 13.80 -10.37 7.41
C LEU A 119 14.60 -11.57 7.93
N LEU A 120 15.69 -11.34 8.68
CA LEU A 120 16.44 -12.41 9.38
C LEU A 120 15.83 -12.81 10.73
N ALA A 121 14.92 -11.98 11.28
CA ALA A 121 14.32 -12.20 12.59
C ALA A 121 12.81 -12.50 12.49
N LEU A 122 12.31 -12.83 11.33
CA LEU A 122 10.91 -13.18 11.14
C LEU A 122 10.55 -14.43 11.92
N ASN A 123 9.40 -14.40 12.57
CA ASN A 123 8.80 -15.62 13.10
C ASN A 123 8.12 -16.37 11.94
N GLU A 124 8.61 -17.56 11.63
CA GLU A 124 8.10 -18.42 10.57
C GLU A 124 7.44 -19.71 11.09
N GLU A 125 7.36 -19.85 12.41
CA GLU A 125 6.82 -21.05 13.06
C GLU A 125 5.29 -21.05 13.09
N PHE A 126 4.67 -21.16 11.90
CA PHE A 126 3.22 -21.22 11.77
C PHE A 126 2.77 -22.45 10.98
N VAL A 127 1.65 -23.02 11.43
CA VAL A 127 0.95 -24.06 10.66
C VAL A 127 -0.09 -23.38 9.77
N PHE A 128 0.06 -23.57 8.48
CA PHE A 128 -0.90 -23.07 7.50
C PHE A 128 -1.95 -24.12 7.15
N PRO A 129 -3.15 -23.70 6.68
CA PRO A 129 -4.20 -24.63 6.32
C PRO A 129 -3.74 -25.63 5.25
N ALA A 130 -4.10 -26.89 5.40
CA ALA A 130 -3.96 -27.86 4.33
C ALA A 130 -4.77 -27.40 3.11
N GLY A 131 -4.23 -27.62 1.90
CA GLY A 131 -4.85 -27.16 0.65
C GLY A 131 -4.57 -25.70 0.28
N LEU A 132 -3.88 -24.91 1.13
CA LEU A 132 -3.42 -23.58 0.77
C LEU A 132 -2.17 -23.68 -0.13
N THR A 133 -2.26 -23.09 -1.31
CA THR A 133 -1.12 -22.84 -2.20
C THR A 133 -0.97 -21.34 -2.46
N ILE A 134 0.27 -20.89 -2.60
CA ILE A 134 0.57 -19.48 -2.89
C ILE A 134 1.48 -19.45 -4.10
N GLU A 135 1.11 -18.65 -5.08
CA GLU A 135 1.86 -18.53 -6.33
C GLU A 135 1.99 -17.08 -6.77
N PRO A 136 3.09 -16.72 -7.45
CA PRO A 136 3.19 -15.41 -8.10
C PRO A 136 2.20 -15.33 -9.27
N VAL A 137 1.63 -14.14 -9.45
CA VAL A 137 0.82 -13.80 -10.62
C VAL A 137 1.78 -13.55 -11.78
N SER A 138 1.73 -14.42 -12.79
CA SER A 138 2.66 -14.44 -13.93
C SER A 138 1.99 -14.19 -15.28
N ASP A 139 0.67 -14.06 -15.29
CA ASP A 139 -0.14 -13.90 -16.50
C ASP A 139 -1.49 -13.24 -16.20
N GLU A 140 -2.20 -12.87 -17.25
CA GLU A 140 -3.50 -12.21 -17.14
C GLU A 140 -4.60 -13.07 -16.51
N VAL A 141 -4.54 -14.40 -16.66
CA VAL A 141 -5.54 -15.29 -16.06
C VAL A 141 -5.41 -15.28 -14.55
N LYS A 142 -4.19 -15.42 -14.04
CA LYS A 142 -3.91 -15.30 -12.60
C LYS A 142 -4.20 -13.90 -12.09
N LEU A 143 -3.91 -12.87 -12.89
CA LEU A 143 -4.24 -11.50 -12.53
C LEU A 143 -5.74 -11.30 -12.32
N LYS A 144 -6.59 -11.82 -13.20
CA LYS A 144 -8.05 -11.78 -13.03
C LYS A 144 -8.51 -12.48 -11.75
N HIS A 145 -7.90 -13.61 -11.39
CA HIS A 145 -8.16 -14.31 -10.14
C HIS A 145 -7.71 -13.49 -8.92
N TRP A 146 -6.52 -12.86 -9.00
CA TRP A 146 -5.99 -11.98 -7.97
C TRP A 146 -6.91 -10.78 -7.74
N ILE A 147 -7.33 -10.09 -8.81
CA ILE A 147 -8.25 -8.95 -8.74
C ILE A 147 -9.57 -9.35 -8.09
N LYS A 148 -10.16 -10.47 -8.53
CA LYS A 148 -11.42 -10.95 -7.94
C LYS A 148 -11.30 -11.17 -6.43
N ALA A 149 -10.23 -11.81 -5.97
CA ALA A 149 -9.99 -12.03 -4.55
C ALA A 149 -9.74 -10.69 -3.81
N ALA A 150 -8.98 -9.76 -4.42
CA ALA A 150 -8.71 -8.44 -3.87
C ALA A 150 -10.01 -7.62 -3.72
N LEU A 151 -10.83 -7.54 -4.75
CA LEU A 151 -12.11 -6.80 -4.70
C LEU A 151 -13.03 -7.32 -3.58
N ILE A 152 -13.18 -8.63 -3.46
CA ILE A 152 -13.98 -9.25 -2.41
C ILE A 152 -13.36 -8.98 -1.02
N GLY A 153 -12.04 -9.14 -0.91
CA GLY A 153 -11.34 -9.03 0.35
C GLY A 153 -11.31 -7.61 0.93
N PHE A 154 -11.20 -6.59 0.06
CA PHE A 154 -11.27 -5.17 0.43
C PHE A 154 -12.70 -4.60 0.41
N GLY A 155 -13.70 -5.37 -0.03
CA GLY A 155 -15.09 -4.88 -0.14
C GLY A 155 -15.27 -3.84 -1.23
N LEU A 156 -14.46 -3.89 -2.29
CA LEU A 156 -14.56 -2.98 -3.42
C LEU A 156 -15.74 -3.34 -4.33
N PRO A 157 -16.37 -2.35 -5.01
CA PRO A 157 -17.45 -2.63 -5.95
C PRO A 157 -17.00 -3.59 -7.08
N GLY A 158 -17.86 -4.56 -7.41
CA GLY A 158 -17.56 -5.56 -8.43
C GLY A 158 -17.34 -5.01 -9.86
N ASN A 159 -17.85 -3.80 -10.14
CA ASN A 159 -17.60 -3.10 -11.40
C ASN A 159 -16.20 -2.44 -11.48
N SER A 160 -15.37 -2.60 -10.44
CA SER A 160 -13.97 -2.11 -10.44
C SER A 160 -12.99 -3.10 -11.07
N ASP A 161 -13.43 -4.27 -11.53
CA ASP A 161 -12.57 -5.33 -12.06
C ASP A 161 -11.78 -4.89 -13.30
N ASN A 162 -12.42 -4.24 -14.28
CA ASN A 162 -11.75 -3.77 -15.49
C ASN A 162 -10.70 -2.69 -15.19
N ILE A 163 -11.02 -1.71 -14.34
CA ILE A 163 -10.08 -0.63 -14.00
C ILE A 163 -8.89 -1.17 -13.20
N CYS A 164 -9.11 -2.13 -12.32
CA CYS A 164 -8.02 -2.84 -11.63
C CYS A 164 -7.18 -3.66 -12.61
N PHE A 165 -7.83 -4.33 -13.58
CA PHE A 165 -7.13 -5.12 -14.58
C PHE A 165 -6.22 -4.23 -15.44
N ASP A 166 -6.75 -3.13 -15.99
CA ASP A 166 -5.98 -2.20 -16.82
C ASP A 166 -4.78 -1.61 -16.06
N LEU A 167 -4.99 -1.28 -14.77
CA LEU A 167 -3.91 -0.80 -13.91
C LEU A 167 -2.81 -1.87 -13.76
N PHE A 168 -3.13 -3.04 -13.24
CA PHE A 168 -2.11 -4.01 -12.85
C PHE A 168 -1.52 -4.76 -14.05
N ALA A 169 -2.26 -4.97 -15.13
CA ALA A 169 -1.71 -5.49 -16.39
C ALA A 169 -0.70 -4.51 -17.01
N GLY A 170 -0.98 -3.21 -16.95
CA GLY A 170 -0.07 -2.17 -17.42
C GLY A 170 1.23 -2.06 -16.62
N LEU A 171 1.27 -2.55 -15.37
CA LEU A 171 2.48 -2.60 -14.56
C LEU A 171 3.34 -3.82 -14.85
N GLY A 172 2.76 -4.87 -15.44
CA GLY A 172 3.44 -6.14 -15.70
C GLY A 172 3.46 -7.08 -14.49
N PHE A 173 4.23 -8.16 -14.61
CA PHE A 173 4.24 -9.26 -13.62
C PHE A 173 5.58 -9.44 -12.90
N ASP A 174 6.58 -8.65 -13.27
CA ASP A 174 7.95 -8.77 -12.77
C ASP A 174 8.30 -7.68 -11.76
N ILE A 175 9.39 -7.91 -11.02
CA ILE A 175 10.00 -6.94 -10.11
C ILE A 175 10.21 -5.59 -10.86
N PRO A 176 10.00 -4.44 -10.20
CA PRO A 176 9.98 -4.24 -8.75
C PRO A 176 8.63 -4.50 -8.07
N LEU A 177 7.56 -4.80 -8.82
CA LEU A 177 6.23 -5.05 -8.28
C LEU A 177 5.75 -6.44 -8.69
N ARG A 178 5.43 -7.29 -7.72
CA ARG A 178 4.94 -8.66 -7.96
C ARG A 178 3.73 -8.96 -7.09
N ASN A 179 2.69 -9.48 -7.71
CA ASN A 179 1.48 -9.92 -7.05
C ASN A 179 1.56 -11.39 -6.68
N TYR A 180 0.96 -11.77 -5.54
CA TYR A 180 0.85 -13.16 -5.07
C TYR A 180 -0.61 -13.52 -4.86
N LEU A 181 -1.00 -14.69 -5.36
CA LEU A 181 -2.35 -15.24 -5.27
C LEU A 181 -2.35 -16.43 -4.30
N GLY A 182 -3.22 -16.39 -3.31
CA GLY A 182 -3.51 -17.50 -2.42
C GLY A 182 -4.72 -18.29 -2.91
N LEU A 183 -4.52 -19.59 -3.07
CA LEU A 183 -5.56 -20.54 -3.50
C LEU A 183 -5.83 -21.52 -2.37
N MET A 184 -7.09 -21.71 -2.00
CA MET A 184 -7.54 -22.78 -1.12
C MET A 184 -8.26 -23.84 -1.97
N ASP A 185 -7.70 -25.05 -2.04
CA ASP A 185 -8.21 -26.12 -2.91
C ASP A 185 -8.47 -25.64 -4.35
N GLY A 186 -7.51 -24.89 -4.89
CA GLY A 186 -7.55 -24.31 -6.23
C GLY A 186 -8.46 -23.08 -6.41
N LYS A 187 -9.13 -22.59 -5.35
CA LYS A 187 -10.02 -21.42 -5.42
C LYS A 187 -9.31 -20.17 -4.89
N PRO A 188 -9.34 -19.03 -5.62
CA PRO A 188 -8.78 -17.76 -5.17
C PRO A 188 -9.41 -17.27 -3.86
N VAL A 189 -8.59 -17.08 -2.81
CA VAL A 189 -9.09 -16.69 -1.49
C VAL A 189 -8.33 -15.53 -0.85
N ALA A 190 -7.12 -15.22 -1.33
CA ALA A 190 -6.31 -14.17 -0.71
C ALA A 190 -5.30 -13.59 -1.69
N THR A 191 -4.81 -12.39 -1.36
CA THR A 191 -3.83 -11.66 -2.17
C THR A 191 -2.74 -11.07 -1.30
N SER A 192 -1.59 -10.80 -1.90
CA SER A 192 -0.59 -9.85 -1.42
C SER A 192 0.21 -9.31 -2.60
N GLN A 193 1.03 -8.31 -2.34
CA GLN A 193 1.88 -7.69 -3.34
C GLN A 193 3.22 -7.29 -2.70
N LEU A 194 4.31 -7.60 -3.39
CA LEU A 194 5.67 -7.15 -3.07
C LEU A 194 6.03 -5.96 -3.94
N PHE A 195 6.61 -4.93 -3.35
CA PHE A 195 7.18 -3.81 -4.07
C PHE A 195 8.58 -3.48 -3.55
N LEU A 196 9.60 -3.64 -4.39
CA LEU A 196 11.01 -3.43 -4.07
C LEU A 196 11.44 -2.02 -4.47
N ALA A 197 11.59 -1.13 -3.51
CA ALA A 197 12.04 0.25 -3.74
C ALA A 197 12.60 0.86 -2.44
N ALA A 198 13.38 1.92 -2.57
CA ALA A 198 14.02 2.63 -1.45
C ALA A 198 14.90 1.71 -0.57
N GLY A 199 15.47 0.66 -1.15
CA GLY A 199 16.31 -0.32 -0.44
C GLY A 199 15.56 -1.28 0.48
N VAL A 200 14.23 -1.30 0.48
CA VAL A 200 13.39 -2.13 1.35
C VAL A 200 12.30 -2.86 0.55
N ALA A 201 11.74 -3.91 1.15
CA ALA A 201 10.65 -4.69 0.60
C ALA A 201 9.30 -4.20 1.17
N GLY A 202 8.53 -3.45 0.39
CA GLY A 202 7.18 -3.03 0.75
C GLY A 202 6.15 -4.13 0.52
N ILE A 203 5.25 -4.35 1.48
CA ILE A 203 4.16 -5.31 1.38
C ILE A 203 2.84 -4.56 1.28
N TYR A 204 2.10 -4.84 0.21
CA TYR A 204 0.84 -4.17 -0.14
C TYR A 204 -0.26 -5.18 -0.47
N TRP A 205 -1.49 -4.73 -0.62
CA TRP A 205 -2.64 -5.52 -1.07
C TRP A 205 -2.86 -6.85 -0.35
N VAL A 206 -2.49 -6.91 0.95
CA VAL A 206 -2.73 -8.10 1.76
C VAL A 206 -4.20 -8.15 2.16
N THR A 207 -4.92 -9.12 1.60
CA THR A 207 -6.30 -9.36 2.01
C THR A 207 -6.67 -10.83 1.87
N THR A 208 -7.70 -11.23 2.61
CA THR A 208 -8.33 -12.55 2.56
C THR A 208 -9.85 -12.35 2.45
N ILE A 209 -10.49 -13.07 1.54
CA ILE A 209 -11.96 -13.01 1.42
C ILE A 209 -12.62 -13.36 2.75
N PRO A 210 -13.80 -12.77 3.08
CA PRO A 210 -14.44 -12.96 4.40
C PRO A 210 -14.60 -14.43 4.82
N GLN A 211 -14.97 -15.31 3.88
CA GLN A 211 -15.22 -16.73 4.13
C GLN A 211 -13.96 -17.55 4.49
N ALA A 212 -12.77 -17.04 4.15
CA ALA A 212 -11.48 -17.71 4.40
C ALA A 212 -10.65 -17.04 5.51
N ARG A 213 -11.21 -16.04 6.22
CA ARG A 213 -10.50 -15.33 7.29
C ARG A 213 -10.28 -16.21 8.53
N ARG A 214 -9.35 -15.79 9.41
CA ARG A 214 -9.01 -16.42 10.70
C ARG A 214 -8.43 -17.84 10.59
N GLN A 215 -7.86 -18.19 9.46
CA GLN A 215 -7.21 -19.48 9.19
C GLN A 215 -5.69 -19.35 8.98
N GLY A 216 -5.08 -18.19 9.29
CA GLY A 216 -3.64 -17.97 9.08
C GLY A 216 -3.26 -17.59 7.63
N ILE A 217 -4.23 -17.54 6.70
CA ILE A 217 -3.97 -17.30 5.27
C ILE A 217 -3.30 -15.94 5.02
N GLY A 218 -3.76 -14.86 5.67
CA GLY A 218 -3.14 -13.54 5.53
C GLY A 218 -1.67 -13.52 5.97
N MET A 219 -1.33 -14.32 6.98
CA MET A 219 0.05 -14.49 7.45
C MET A 219 0.89 -15.21 6.40
N ALA A 220 0.37 -16.29 5.81
CA ALA A 220 1.03 -17.04 4.75
C ALA A 220 1.28 -16.15 3.50
N LEU A 221 0.28 -15.35 3.10
CA LEU A 221 0.38 -14.39 2.00
C LEU A 221 1.35 -13.24 2.27
N THR A 222 1.63 -12.92 3.53
CA THR A 222 2.68 -11.96 3.89
C THR A 222 4.06 -12.63 3.86
N LEU A 223 4.20 -13.84 4.39
CA LEU A 223 5.49 -14.54 4.42
C LEU A 223 6.04 -14.91 3.05
N ALA A 224 5.19 -15.28 2.09
CA ALA A 224 5.65 -15.69 0.76
C ALA A 224 6.48 -14.59 0.05
N PRO A 225 6.00 -13.34 -0.11
CA PRO A 225 6.80 -12.25 -0.67
C PRO A 225 8.00 -11.86 0.19
N LEU A 226 7.92 -11.98 1.54
CA LEU A 226 9.05 -11.68 2.43
C LEU A 226 10.21 -12.65 2.22
N ARG A 227 9.93 -13.95 2.05
CA ARG A 227 10.93 -14.98 1.74
C ARG A 227 11.59 -14.73 0.39
N GLU A 228 10.82 -14.33 -0.61
CA GLU A 228 11.40 -13.96 -1.91
C GLU A 228 12.30 -12.72 -1.79
N ALA A 229 11.83 -11.66 -1.13
CA ALA A 229 12.64 -10.46 -0.91
C ALA A 229 13.95 -10.78 -0.16
N HIS A 230 13.88 -11.63 0.88
CA HIS A 230 15.06 -12.10 1.61
C HIS A 230 16.02 -12.87 0.69
N ALA A 231 15.53 -13.79 -0.13
CA ALA A 231 16.35 -14.53 -1.10
C ALA A 231 17.02 -13.61 -2.14
N MET A 232 16.44 -12.44 -2.41
CA MET A 232 17.02 -11.38 -3.25
C MET A 232 18.01 -10.47 -2.51
N GLY A 233 18.27 -10.72 -1.22
CA GLY A 233 19.22 -9.99 -0.38
C GLY A 233 18.64 -8.80 0.40
N TYR A 234 17.33 -8.53 0.30
CA TYR A 234 16.70 -7.50 1.12
C TYR A 234 16.72 -7.89 2.59
N ARG A 235 17.00 -6.90 3.44
CA ARG A 235 17.10 -7.10 4.88
C ARG A 235 15.88 -6.57 5.63
N ILE A 236 15.26 -5.52 5.12
CA ILE A 236 14.18 -4.80 5.78
C ILE A 236 12.92 -4.90 4.94
N SER A 237 11.80 -5.24 5.59
CA SER A 237 10.47 -5.10 5.01
C SER A 237 9.67 -4.02 5.73
N VAL A 238 8.78 -3.37 4.97
CA VAL A 238 7.92 -2.28 5.46
C VAL A 238 6.48 -2.50 5.01
N LEU A 239 5.52 -2.06 5.81
CA LEU A 239 4.10 -2.07 5.45
C LEU A 239 3.29 -1.05 6.26
N HIS A 240 2.07 -0.81 5.80
CA HIS A 240 1.08 0.05 6.45
C HIS A 240 -0.13 -0.81 6.83
N PRO A 241 -0.25 -1.22 8.10
CA PRO A 241 -1.32 -2.11 8.52
C PRO A 241 -2.64 -1.37 8.69
N SER A 242 -3.76 -2.05 8.42
CA SER A 242 -5.03 -1.69 9.02
C SER A 242 -5.05 -2.08 10.50
N ASP A 243 -5.94 -1.50 11.29
CA ASP A 243 -6.12 -1.87 12.71
C ASP A 243 -6.31 -3.38 12.88
N MET A 244 -7.12 -3.99 12.03
CA MET A 244 -7.37 -5.44 12.05
C MET A 244 -6.12 -6.26 11.68
N GLY A 245 -5.26 -5.75 10.82
CA GLY A 245 -4.05 -6.44 10.35
C GLY A 245 -2.86 -6.34 11.30
N ARG A 246 -2.77 -5.27 12.11
CA ARG A 246 -1.60 -4.95 12.94
C ARG A 246 -1.16 -6.11 13.84
N GLY A 247 -2.13 -6.80 14.47
CA GLY A 247 -1.82 -7.97 15.30
C GLY A 247 -1.28 -9.18 14.53
N VAL A 248 -1.59 -9.31 13.25
CA VAL A 248 -1.05 -10.35 12.38
C VAL A 248 0.43 -10.07 12.10
N TYR A 249 0.75 -8.84 11.73
CA TYR A 249 2.13 -8.44 11.39
C TYR A 249 3.06 -8.47 12.60
N ARG A 250 2.60 -8.06 13.79
CA ARG A 250 3.39 -8.18 15.01
C ARG A 250 3.80 -9.64 15.31
N ARG A 251 2.92 -10.61 15.05
CA ARG A 251 3.24 -12.04 15.22
C ARG A 251 4.30 -12.52 14.22
N LEU A 252 4.41 -11.88 13.05
CA LEU A 252 5.45 -12.15 12.07
C LEU A 252 6.81 -11.51 12.41
N GLY A 253 6.85 -10.60 13.41
CA GLY A 253 8.08 -9.89 13.80
C GLY A 253 8.13 -8.44 13.32
N PHE A 254 7.02 -7.89 12.78
CA PHE A 254 6.96 -6.46 12.50
C PHE A 254 6.78 -5.64 13.76
N GLU A 255 7.50 -4.55 13.84
CA GLU A 255 7.42 -3.55 14.91
C GLU A 255 6.87 -2.23 14.39
N ASP A 256 6.30 -1.41 15.27
CA ASP A 256 5.75 -0.10 14.90
C ASP A 256 6.86 0.95 14.80
N TYR A 257 6.87 1.68 13.70
CA TYR A 257 7.80 2.79 13.44
C TYR A 257 7.03 4.02 12.96
N GLY A 258 6.74 4.90 13.91
CA GLY A 258 6.07 6.17 13.62
C GLY A 258 4.67 6.04 13.00
N ASN A 259 4.16 7.17 12.58
CA ASN A 259 2.90 7.31 11.85
C ASN A 259 3.05 8.38 10.78
N LEU A 260 2.34 8.25 9.68
CA LEU A 260 2.10 9.35 8.76
C LEU A 260 0.76 10.00 9.10
N SER A 261 0.72 11.32 9.03
CA SER A 261 -0.54 12.05 9.10
C SER A 261 -1.22 12.07 7.74
N HIS A 262 -2.53 12.02 7.73
CA HIS A 262 -3.29 12.08 6.49
C HIS A 262 -4.66 12.73 6.64
N GLY A 263 -5.22 13.15 5.53
CA GLY A 263 -6.61 13.56 5.41
C GLY A 263 -7.36 12.63 4.46
N LEU A 264 -8.54 12.20 4.86
CA LEU A 264 -9.45 11.40 4.05
C LEU A 264 -10.54 12.28 3.46
N TRP A 265 -10.74 12.22 2.16
CA TRP A 265 -11.90 12.81 1.50
C TRP A 265 -12.81 11.73 0.95
N ILE A 266 -14.09 11.81 1.30
CA ILE A 266 -15.16 10.94 0.78
C ILE A 266 -16.19 11.86 0.14
N SER A 267 -16.57 11.58 -1.10
CA SER A 267 -17.63 12.36 -1.74
C SER A 267 -18.92 12.20 -0.95
N GLU A 268 -19.60 13.30 -0.62
CA GLU A 268 -20.96 13.23 -0.09
C GLU A 268 -21.82 12.47 -1.10
N SER A 269 -22.30 11.30 -0.69
CA SER A 269 -23.32 10.57 -1.43
C SER A 269 -24.59 11.42 -1.41
N ARG A 270 -25.03 11.89 -2.58
CA ARG A 270 -26.39 12.44 -2.72
C ARG A 270 -27.40 11.33 -2.70
#